data_0a879a1b536598808fb59263c463fc3c
#
_entry.id   0a879a1b536598808fb59263c463fc3c
#
_cell.length_a   1.000
_cell.length_b   1.000
_cell.length_c   1.000
_cell.angle_alpha   90.00
_cell.angle_beta   90.00
_cell.angle_gamma   90.00
#
_symmetry.space_group_name_H-M   'P 1'
#
loop_
_entity.id
_entity.type
_entity.pdbx_description
1 polymer ?
#
loop_
_entity_poly.entity_id
_entity_poly.type
_entity_poly.pdbx_seq_one_letter_code
_entity_poly.pdbx_strand_id
1 'polypeptide(L)'
;MDILALAAEKHDLKQQLQDKSREIRELNNEVASHEKTIQELQRELQQSSLFAIDVVITKIKNLFKHYTGVTYVRFLTLLTFLLPQGEDIDYSSGRKDIKRLKPQDVLLLTLCRLRHGFRLKTLQFAWXLSPQSAGIILNTWLDLLYFKLGQIPIWPHRDDIIQHMPEKYHRDYPTTLIIIDGTEVKTQTPCAVSLQSQVYSDYKSSSTLKGLIGCDPNGSLMFVSELLTGSIFDKAITEQFGFYDVIKSMKEIGHINEGDGIMVDKGFSIMNEVEKLSLKLNIPPKGKTGKQFNMGENSCREKVARHRVHMERFINKVKQYKLLSNCVPTSLFSRLNKIWSVCCHLTLFQDALFK
;
A
#
# COMPACT_ATOMS: atom_id res chain seq x y z
N MET A 1 49.94 -67.06 -35.74
CA MET A 1 48.82 -66.07 -35.63
C MET A 1 48.23 -65.91 -37.01
N ASP A 2 46.90 -66.03 -37.05
CA ASP A 2 46.20 -66.06 -38.35
C ASP A 2 46.05 -64.60 -38.88
N ILE A 3 46.60 -64.35 -40.08
CA ILE A 3 46.59 -63.03 -40.75
C ILE A 3 45.13 -62.58 -40.97
N LEU A 4 44.22 -63.52 -41.16
CA LEU A 4 42.80 -63.30 -41.35
C LEU A 4 42.11 -62.73 -40.03
N ALA A 5 42.52 -63.24 -38.89
CA ALA A 5 41.99 -62.78 -37.61
C ALA A 5 42.44 -61.33 -37.30
N LEU A 6 43.71 -61.01 -37.59
CA LEU A 6 44.25 -59.64 -37.48
C LEU A 6 43.56 -58.67 -38.46
N ALA A 7 43.24 -59.11 -39.67
CA ALA A 7 42.53 -58.26 -40.65
C ALA A 7 41.10 -57.94 -40.19
N ALA A 8 40.39 -58.95 -39.62
CA ALA A 8 39.02 -58.78 -39.07
C ALA A 8 39.01 -57.83 -37.86
N GLU A 9 39.98 -57.99 -36.94
CA GLU A 9 40.13 -57.09 -35.80
C GLU A 9 40.40 -55.63 -36.23
N LYS A 10 41.27 -55.46 -37.20
CA LYS A 10 41.57 -54.11 -37.76
C LYS A 10 40.33 -53.49 -38.42
N HIS A 11 39.49 -54.27 -39.05
CA HIS A 11 38.25 -53.81 -39.69
C HIS A 11 37.24 -53.37 -38.60
N ASP A 12 37.07 -54.16 -37.54
CA ASP A 12 36.18 -53.84 -36.42
C ASP A 12 36.63 -52.58 -35.70
N LEU A 13 37.92 -52.44 -35.40
CA LEU A 13 38.48 -51.23 -34.77
C LEU A 13 38.27 -49.98 -35.67
N LYS A 14 38.38 -50.11 -36.96
CA LYS A 14 38.14 -49.03 -37.91
C LYS A 14 36.67 -48.60 -37.85
N GLN A 15 35.74 -49.54 -37.74
CA GLN A 15 34.31 -49.27 -37.64
C GLN A 15 33.98 -48.57 -36.34
N GLN A 16 34.52 -49.09 -35.22
CA GLN A 16 34.35 -48.46 -33.90
C GLN A 16 34.90 -47.02 -33.91
N LEU A 17 36.01 -46.77 -34.56
CA LEU A 17 36.58 -45.41 -34.67
C LEU A 17 35.67 -44.48 -35.46
N GLN A 18 35.04 -44.98 -36.51
CA GLN A 18 34.08 -44.19 -37.33
C GLN A 18 32.83 -43.87 -36.51
N ASP A 19 32.29 -44.83 -35.74
CA ASP A 19 31.11 -44.63 -34.90
C ASP A 19 31.41 -43.61 -33.80
N LYS A 20 32.56 -43.75 -33.13
CA LYS A 20 33.00 -42.77 -32.12
C LYS A 20 33.21 -41.37 -32.70
N SER A 21 33.74 -41.29 -33.93
CA SER A 21 33.91 -40.00 -34.64
C SER A 21 32.58 -39.34 -34.95
N ARG A 22 31.54 -40.15 -35.25
CA ARG A 22 30.18 -39.64 -35.44
C ARG A 22 29.60 -39.14 -34.13
N GLU A 23 29.70 -39.91 -33.09
CA GLU A 23 29.23 -39.57 -31.75
C GLU A 23 29.87 -38.26 -31.26
N ILE A 24 31.17 -38.11 -31.45
CA ILE A 24 31.91 -36.87 -31.12
C ILE A 24 31.34 -35.65 -31.89
N ARG A 25 31.01 -35.82 -33.18
CA ARG A 25 30.42 -34.73 -33.99
C ARG A 25 29.04 -34.34 -33.46
N GLU A 26 28.21 -35.33 -33.12
CA GLU A 26 26.87 -35.10 -32.59
C GLU A 26 26.96 -34.36 -31.25
N LEU A 27 27.81 -34.80 -30.32
CA LEU A 27 28.04 -34.16 -29.04
C LEU A 27 28.58 -32.73 -29.18
N ASN A 28 29.48 -32.49 -30.12
CA ASN A 28 30.00 -31.15 -30.40
C ASN A 28 28.90 -30.21 -30.91
N ASN A 29 27.98 -30.72 -31.72
CA ASN A 29 26.83 -29.91 -32.18
C ASN A 29 25.86 -29.57 -31.01
N GLU A 30 25.62 -30.54 -30.13
CA GLU A 30 24.82 -30.31 -28.93
C GLU A 30 25.46 -29.27 -28.03
N VAL A 31 26.77 -29.37 -27.77
CA VAL A 31 27.53 -28.39 -26.96
C VAL A 31 27.41 -27.00 -27.61
N ALA A 32 27.59 -26.86 -28.90
CA ALA A 32 27.46 -25.57 -29.58
C ALA A 32 26.04 -24.99 -29.47
N SER A 33 25.02 -25.84 -29.54
CA SER A 33 23.62 -25.44 -29.32
C SER A 33 23.37 -24.94 -27.89
N HIS A 34 23.89 -25.67 -26.88
CA HIS A 34 23.76 -25.29 -25.50
C HIS A 34 24.54 -24.01 -25.18
N GLU A 35 25.71 -23.82 -25.73
CA GLU A 35 26.50 -22.59 -25.60
C GLU A 35 25.74 -21.38 -26.15
N LYS A 36 25.07 -21.51 -27.26
CA LYS A 36 24.23 -20.46 -27.85
C LYS A 36 23.07 -20.11 -26.90
N THR A 37 22.39 -21.13 -26.39
CA THR A 37 21.28 -20.95 -25.44
C THR A 37 21.76 -20.25 -24.14
N ILE A 38 22.91 -20.67 -23.64
CA ILE A 38 23.51 -20.05 -22.45
C ILE A 38 23.80 -18.55 -22.72
N GLN A 39 24.35 -18.22 -23.89
CA GLN A 39 24.63 -16.83 -24.26
C GLN A 39 23.34 -16.00 -24.33
N GLU A 40 22.29 -16.57 -24.94
CA GLU A 40 20.97 -15.90 -24.98
C GLU A 40 20.40 -15.67 -23.62
N LEU A 41 20.39 -16.68 -22.75
CA LEU A 41 19.91 -16.56 -21.36
C LEU A 41 20.74 -15.56 -20.55
N GLN A 42 22.05 -15.52 -20.76
CA GLN A 42 22.93 -14.53 -20.11
C GLN A 42 22.58 -13.10 -20.55
N ARG A 43 22.29 -12.88 -21.83
CA ARG A 43 21.85 -11.58 -22.35
C ARG A 43 20.50 -11.18 -21.76
N GLU A 44 19.55 -12.10 -21.69
CA GLU A 44 18.25 -11.87 -21.07
C GLU A 44 18.40 -11.51 -19.58
N LEU A 45 19.26 -12.23 -18.87
CA LEU A 45 19.53 -11.97 -17.44
C LEU A 45 20.15 -10.59 -17.23
N GLN A 46 21.09 -10.18 -18.09
CA GLN A 46 21.70 -8.85 -18.04
C GLN A 46 20.71 -7.73 -18.33
N GLN A 47 19.69 -8.00 -19.17
CA GLN A 47 18.64 -7.06 -19.51
C GLN A 47 17.47 -7.12 -18.51
N SER A 48 17.42 -8.13 -17.63
CA SER A 48 16.35 -8.26 -16.66
C SER A 48 16.53 -7.26 -15.52
N SER A 49 15.39 -6.79 -15.02
CA SER A 49 15.35 -5.88 -13.88
C SER A 49 15.91 -6.58 -12.63
N LEU A 50 16.72 -5.88 -11.86
CA LEU A 50 17.23 -6.35 -10.56
C LEU A 50 16.10 -6.65 -9.58
N PHE A 51 14.95 -6.03 -9.78
CA PHE A 51 13.76 -6.17 -8.94
C PHE A 51 12.60 -6.82 -9.68
N ALA A 52 12.88 -7.61 -10.75
CA ALA A 52 11.82 -8.42 -11.35
C ALA A 52 11.18 -9.33 -10.29
N ILE A 53 9.87 -9.51 -10.38
CA ILE A 53 9.11 -10.23 -9.35
C ILE A 53 9.68 -11.64 -9.10
N ASP A 54 10.06 -12.34 -10.15
CA ASP A 54 10.64 -13.69 -10.06
C ASP A 54 11.92 -13.72 -9.23
N VAL A 55 12.76 -12.68 -9.37
CA VAL A 55 14.00 -12.52 -8.59
C VAL A 55 13.70 -12.23 -7.12
N VAL A 56 12.74 -11.36 -6.86
CA VAL A 56 12.38 -10.96 -5.47
C VAL A 56 11.73 -12.14 -4.71
N ILE A 57 10.89 -12.93 -5.39
CA ILE A 57 10.23 -14.10 -4.77
C ILE A 57 11.22 -15.23 -4.48
N THR A 58 12.11 -15.54 -5.43
CA THR A 58 13.00 -16.69 -5.31
C THR A 58 14.13 -16.48 -4.30
N LYS A 59 14.65 -15.26 -4.21
CA LYS A 59 15.83 -15.01 -3.38
C LYS A 59 15.52 -14.87 -1.88
N ILE A 60 14.36 -14.29 -1.48
CA ILE A 60 14.12 -14.02 -0.06
C ILE A 60 12.61 -13.92 0.26
N LYS A 61 12.04 -14.95 0.88
CA LYS A 61 10.61 -15.04 1.24
C LYS A 61 10.09 -13.83 2.04
N ASN A 62 10.90 -13.23 2.91
CA ASN A 62 10.47 -12.12 3.77
C ASN A 62 10.69 -10.73 3.12
N LEU A 63 11.54 -10.62 2.12
CA LEU A 63 11.82 -9.35 1.45
C LEU A 63 10.63 -8.84 0.64
N PHE A 64 9.81 -9.72 0.10
CA PHE A 64 8.63 -9.32 -0.67
C PHE A 64 7.72 -8.41 0.16
N LYS A 65 7.35 -8.89 1.37
CA LYS A 65 6.52 -8.10 2.30
C LYS A 65 7.21 -6.81 2.74
N HIS A 66 8.54 -6.86 2.95
CA HIS A 66 9.32 -5.67 3.30
C HIS A 66 9.17 -4.60 2.22
N TYR A 67 9.38 -4.96 0.94
CA TYR A 67 9.35 -4.00 -0.18
C TYR A 67 7.96 -3.53 -0.57
N THR A 68 6.94 -4.36 -0.41
CA THR A 68 5.56 -4.05 -0.87
C THR A 68 4.62 -3.64 0.27
N GLY A 69 4.88 -4.09 1.49
CA GLY A 69 3.98 -3.93 2.62
C GLY A 69 2.92 -5.03 2.72
N VAL A 70 2.82 -5.92 1.73
CA VAL A 70 1.81 -7.00 1.66
C VAL A 70 2.47 -8.35 1.41
N THR A 71 1.80 -9.44 1.80
CA THR A 71 2.27 -10.79 1.48
C THR A 71 2.09 -11.06 -0.02
N TYR A 72 2.83 -12.04 -0.55
CA TYR A 72 2.75 -12.38 -1.97
C TYR A 72 1.32 -12.81 -2.38
N VAL A 73 0.63 -13.56 -1.54
CA VAL A 73 -0.75 -13.99 -1.81
C VAL A 73 -1.68 -12.77 -1.96
N ARG A 74 -1.60 -11.82 -1.02
CA ARG A 74 -2.42 -10.60 -1.06
C ARG A 74 -2.03 -9.67 -2.21
N PHE A 75 -0.76 -9.70 -2.62
CA PHE A 75 -0.30 -9.00 -3.82
C PHE A 75 -0.98 -9.57 -5.07
N LEU A 76 -1.05 -10.90 -5.17
CA LEU A 76 -1.76 -11.55 -6.30
C LEU A 76 -3.26 -11.21 -6.28
N THR A 77 -3.89 -11.22 -5.10
CA THR A 77 -5.29 -10.79 -4.94
C THR A 77 -5.47 -9.35 -5.43
N LEU A 78 -4.58 -8.46 -5.02
CA LEU A 78 -4.61 -7.05 -5.46
C LEU A 78 -4.41 -6.94 -6.97
N LEU A 79 -3.45 -7.67 -7.53
CA LEU A 79 -3.19 -7.67 -8.98
C LEU A 79 -4.42 -8.16 -9.77
N THR A 80 -5.03 -9.27 -9.34
CA THR A 80 -6.25 -9.81 -9.96
C THR A 80 -7.41 -8.80 -9.89
N PHE A 81 -7.54 -8.10 -8.77
CA PHE A 81 -8.56 -7.06 -8.61
C PHE A 81 -8.33 -5.87 -9.55
N LEU A 82 -7.05 -5.48 -9.73
CA LEU A 82 -6.70 -4.33 -10.58
C LEU A 82 -6.85 -4.65 -12.06
N LEU A 83 -6.50 -5.87 -12.47
CA LEU A 83 -6.43 -6.28 -13.87
C LEU A 83 -7.29 -7.53 -14.09
N PRO A 84 -8.60 -7.38 -14.34
CA PRO A 84 -9.42 -8.49 -14.80
C PRO A 84 -8.81 -9.14 -16.04
N GLN A 85 -9.07 -10.43 -16.24
CA GLN A 85 -8.49 -11.21 -17.35
C GLN A 85 -8.74 -10.52 -18.71
N GLY A 86 -7.68 -10.33 -19.48
CA GLY A 86 -7.72 -9.76 -20.81
C GLY A 86 -7.72 -8.23 -20.86
N GLU A 87 -7.59 -7.55 -19.71
CA GLU A 87 -7.53 -6.09 -19.68
C GLU A 87 -6.09 -5.60 -19.81
N ASP A 88 -5.78 -4.89 -20.88
CA ASP A 88 -4.48 -4.29 -21.13
C ASP A 88 -4.47 -2.81 -20.71
N ILE A 89 -3.44 -2.41 -19.99
CA ILE A 89 -3.24 -1.00 -19.64
C ILE A 89 -2.59 -0.27 -20.82
N ASP A 90 -3.30 0.73 -21.35
CA ASP A 90 -2.74 1.61 -22.38
C ASP A 90 -1.92 2.73 -21.70
N TYR A 91 -0.63 2.70 -21.93
CA TYR A 91 0.27 3.76 -21.47
C TYR A 91 0.32 4.97 -22.41
N SER A 92 -0.38 4.90 -23.54
CA SER A 92 -0.46 5.97 -24.56
C SER A 92 0.89 6.52 -25.05
N SER A 93 1.98 5.86 -24.72
CA SER A 93 3.35 6.34 -25.03
C SER A 93 4.05 5.53 -26.10
N GLY A 94 3.59 4.30 -26.39
CA GLY A 94 4.24 3.41 -27.36
C GLY A 94 5.68 2.99 -26.99
N ARG A 95 6.15 3.30 -25.80
CA ARG A 95 7.55 3.07 -25.39
C ARG A 95 7.85 1.59 -25.21
N LYS A 96 8.91 1.13 -25.88
CA LYS A 96 9.35 -0.28 -25.85
C LYS A 96 9.82 -0.73 -24.46
N ASP A 97 10.46 0.16 -23.69
CA ASP A 97 10.95 -0.16 -22.34
C ASP A 97 9.81 -0.39 -21.34
N ILE A 98 8.66 0.22 -21.55
CA ILE A 98 7.44 -0.03 -20.74
C ILE A 98 6.81 -1.37 -21.17
N LYS A 99 6.64 -1.57 -22.48
CA LYS A 99 5.95 -2.75 -23.05
C LYS A 99 6.57 -4.09 -22.64
N ARG A 100 7.86 -4.12 -22.31
CA ARG A 100 8.55 -5.34 -21.85
C ARG A 100 8.22 -5.74 -20.40
N LEU A 101 7.68 -4.82 -19.60
CA LEU A 101 7.39 -5.09 -18.20
C LEU A 101 6.03 -5.80 -18.07
N LYS A 102 6.00 -6.86 -17.28
CA LYS A 102 4.75 -7.55 -16.93
C LYS A 102 3.96 -6.68 -15.92
N PRO A 103 2.63 -6.72 -15.92
CA PRO A 103 1.81 -5.97 -14.94
C PRO A 103 2.24 -6.18 -13.49
N GLN A 104 2.64 -7.40 -13.14
CA GLN A 104 3.11 -7.73 -11.79
C GLN A 104 4.40 -6.99 -11.42
N ASP A 105 5.32 -6.79 -12.37
CA ASP A 105 6.56 -6.03 -12.13
C ASP A 105 6.25 -4.54 -11.95
N VAL A 106 5.30 -4.04 -12.70
CA VAL A 106 4.86 -2.63 -12.62
C VAL A 106 4.15 -2.36 -11.29
N LEU A 107 3.27 -3.28 -10.86
CA LEU A 107 2.65 -3.18 -9.52
C LEU A 107 3.72 -3.23 -8.43
N LEU A 108 4.66 -4.16 -8.53
CA LEU A 108 5.78 -4.27 -7.57
C LEU A 108 6.57 -2.94 -7.49
N LEU A 109 6.93 -2.38 -8.64
CA LEU A 109 7.62 -1.08 -8.73
C LEU A 109 6.83 0.02 -8.02
N THR A 110 5.53 0.08 -8.28
CA THR A 110 4.64 1.10 -7.70
C THR A 110 4.54 0.95 -6.18
N LEU A 111 4.34 -0.28 -5.68
CA LEU A 111 4.29 -0.55 -4.24
C LEU A 111 5.63 -0.23 -3.56
N CYS A 112 6.76 -0.57 -4.20
CA CYS A 112 8.10 -0.22 -3.71
C CYS A 112 8.26 1.30 -3.58
N ARG A 113 7.80 2.06 -4.57
CA ARG A 113 7.81 3.52 -4.53
C ARG A 113 7.03 4.06 -3.33
N LEU A 114 5.80 3.60 -3.16
CA LEU A 114 4.93 4.03 -2.05
C LEU A 114 5.55 3.64 -0.70
N ARG A 115 5.97 2.37 -0.59
CA ARG A 115 6.44 1.78 0.69
C ARG A 115 7.76 2.38 1.17
N HIS A 116 8.74 2.59 0.27
CA HIS A 116 10.10 3.03 0.64
C HIS A 116 10.38 4.49 0.28
N GLY A 117 9.51 5.13 -0.50
CA GLY A 117 9.76 6.51 -0.95
C GLY A 117 10.95 6.60 -1.93
N PHE A 118 11.31 5.50 -2.61
CA PHE A 118 12.45 5.47 -3.52
C PHE A 118 12.38 6.62 -4.53
N ARG A 119 13.52 7.27 -4.78
CA ARG A 119 13.62 8.30 -5.82
C ARG A 119 13.46 7.67 -7.21
N LEU A 120 12.98 8.45 -8.18
CA LEU A 120 12.82 7.96 -9.56
C LEU A 120 14.11 7.37 -10.12
N LYS A 121 15.25 7.98 -9.83
CA LYS A 121 16.58 7.49 -10.27
C LYS A 121 16.86 6.07 -9.75
N THR A 122 16.49 5.76 -8.52
CA THR A 122 16.64 4.42 -7.94
C THR A 122 15.79 3.41 -8.71
N LEU A 123 14.52 3.79 -8.99
CA LEU A 123 13.59 2.93 -9.72
C LEU A 123 14.04 2.70 -11.17
N GLN A 124 14.55 3.74 -11.84
CA GLN A 124 15.13 3.63 -13.18
C GLN A 124 16.24 2.58 -13.23
N PHE A 125 17.17 2.68 -12.31
CA PHE A 125 18.28 1.73 -12.22
C PHE A 125 17.79 0.31 -11.94
N ALA A 126 16.90 0.18 -10.98
CA ALA A 126 16.42 -1.14 -10.51
C ALA A 126 15.57 -1.87 -11.56
N TRP A 127 14.88 -1.14 -12.42
CA TRP A 127 13.98 -1.71 -13.46
C TRP A 127 14.38 -1.41 -14.91
N UNK A 128 15.56 -0.69 -15.00
CA UNK A 128 15.99 -0.48 -16.08
C UNK A 128 15.26 0.27 -16.86
N LEU A 129 14.69 1.32 -16.56
CA LEU A 129 13.75 2.20 -17.23
C LEU A 129 14.37 3.56 -17.56
N SER A 130 13.83 4.25 -18.54
CA SER A 130 14.14 5.67 -18.73
C SER A 130 13.44 6.51 -17.64
N PRO A 131 13.94 7.73 -17.33
CA PRO A 131 13.28 8.62 -16.36
C PRO A 131 11.82 8.88 -16.71
N GLN A 132 11.53 9.12 -17.97
CA GLN A 132 10.19 9.42 -18.47
C GLN A 132 9.28 8.20 -18.32
N SER A 133 9.78 7.01 -18.66
CA SER A 133 9.01 5.76 -18.56
C SER A 133 8.64 5.43 -17.12
N ALA A 134 9.58 5.60 -16.19
CA ALA A 134 9.30 5.40 -14.76
C ALA A 134 8.21 6.36 -14.27
N GLY A 135 8.24 7.61 -14.70
CA GLY A 135 7.22 8.62 -14.37
C GLY A 135 5.84 8.24 -14.93
N ILE A 136 5.79 7.82 -16.19
CA ILE A 136 4.53 7.40 -16.85
C ILE A 136 3.93 6.21 -16.11
N ILE A 137 4.73 5.17 -15.87
CA ILE A 137 4.30 3.95 -15.16
C ILE A 137 3.70 4.30 -13.80
N LEU A 138 4.45 5.06 -12.99
CA LEU A 138 4.02 5.40 -11.63
C LEU A 138 2.72 6.20 -11.61
N ASN A 139 2.59 7.15 -12.54
CA ASN A 139 1.38 7.98 -12.62
C ASN A 139 0.18 7.15 -13.06
N THR A 140 0.33 6.34 -14.12
CA THR A 140 -0.74 5.48 -14.64
C THR A 140 -1.22 4.50 -13.57
N TRP A 141 -0.29 3.83 -12.88
CA TRP A 141 -0.65 2.84 -11.86
C TRP A 141 -1.18 3.48 -10.59
N LEU A 142 -0.72 4.68 -10.24
CA LEU A 142 -1.31 5.44 -9.14
C LEU A 142 -2.77 5.81 -9.45
N ASP A 143 -3.04 6.24 -10.69
CA ASP A 143 -4.41 6.58 -11.13
C ASP A 143 -5.30 5.33 -11.15
N LEU A 144 -4.80 4.19 -11.65
CA LEU A 144 -5.50 2.90 -11.63
C LEU A 144 -5.81 2.46 -10.18
N LEU A 145 -4.80 2.49 -9.30
CA LEU A 145 -4.97 2.13 -7.89
C LEU A 145 -6.01 3.04 -7.21
N TYR A 146 -5.91 4.34 -7.42
CA TYR A 146 -6.85 5.31 -6.84
C TYR A 146 -8.28 5.01 -7.26
N PHE A 147 -8.50 4.81 -8.56
CA PHE A 147 -9.83 4.54 -9.11
C PHE A 147 -10.39 3.20 -8.61
N LYS A 148 -9.61 2.12 -8.75
CA LYS A 148 -10.09 0.76 -8.39
C LYS A 148 -10.26 0.60 -6.87
N LEU A 149 -9.30 1.04 -6.08
CA LEU A 149 -9.39 0.91 -4.61
C LEU A 149 -10.51 1.78 -4.03
N GLY A 150 -10.77 2.95 -4.64
CA GLY A 150 -11.87 3.82 -4.24
C GLY A 150 -13.27 3.20 -4.47
N GLN A 151 -13.37 2.12 -5.27
CA GLN A 151 -14.62 1.39 -5.49
C GLN A 151 -14.89 0.32 -4.42
N ILE A 152 -13.89 0.01 -3.57
CA ILE A 152 -14.07 -0.99 -2.51
C ILE A 152 -15.03 -0.40 -1.45
N PRO A 153 -16.14 -1.09 -1.14
CA PRO A 153 -17.01 -0.65 -0.05
C PRO A 153 -16.28 -0.88 1.28
N ILE A 154 -15.79 0.21 1.87
CA ILE A 154 -14.97 0.16 3.10
C ILE A 154 -15.81 0.24 4.38
N TRP A 155 -17.13 0.39 4.27
CA TRP A 155 -18.02 0.46 5.44
C TRP A 155 -18.74 -0.88 5.61
N PRO A 156 -18.35 -1.72 6.60
CA PRO A 156 -19.00 -3.01 6.83
C PRO A 156 -20.43 -2.83 7.39
N HIS A 157 -21.22 -3.89 7.34
CA HIS A 157 -22.50 -3.90 8.05
C HIS A 157 -22.26 -3.77 9.56
N ARG A 158 -23.16 -3.07 10.24
CA ARG A 158 -23.12 -2.83 11.69
C ARG A 158 -22.87 -4.14 12.50
N ASP A 159 -23.63 -5.17 12.15
CA ASP A 159 -23.57 -6.44 12.89
C ASP A 159 -22.20 -7.12 12.74
N ASP A 160 -21.56 -6.99 11.56
CA ASP A 160 -20.21 -7.51 11.34
C ASP A 160 -19.20 -6.80 12.23
N ILE A 161 -19.33 -5.47 12.36
CA ILE A 161 -18.44 -4.67 13.24
C ILE A 161 -18.59 -5.16 14.69
N ILE A 162 -19.84 -5.29 15.15
CA ILE A 162 -20.15 -5.70 16.54
C ILE A 162 -19.68 -7.14 16.80
N GLN A 163 -19.96 -8.06 15.87
CA GLN A 163 -19.61 -9.49 16.01
C GLN A 163 -18.09 -9.69 16.14
N HIS A 164 -17.30 -8.90 15.40
CA HIS A 164 -15.84 -9.03 15.37
C HIS A 164 -15.14 -8.02 16.29
N MET A 165 -15.90 -7.26 17.06
CA MET A 165 -15.37 -6.22 17.94
C MET A 165 -14.45 -6.82 19.01
N PRO A 166 -13.28 -6.23 19.29
CA PRO A 166 -12.41 -6.73 20.37
C PRO A 166 -13.13 -6.70 21.74
N GLU A 167 -12.88 -7.71 22.55
CA GLU A 167 -13.51 -7.91 23.87
C GLU A 167 -13.50 -6.65 24.76
N LYS A 168 -12.42 -5.88 24.71
CA LYS A 168 -12.30 -4.63 25.47
C LYS A 168 -13.35 -3.60 25.04
N TYR A 169 -13.63 -3.51 23.74
CA TYR A 169 -14.67 -2.60 23.24
C TYR A 169 -16.06 -3.09 23.63
N HIS A 170 -16.32 -4.40 23.51
CA HIS A 170 -17.58 -5.01 23.95
C HIS A 170 -17.90 -4.63 25.39
N ARG A 171 -16.88 -4.65 26.26
CA ARG A 171 -17.05 -4.35 27.69
C ARG A 171 -17.25 -2.85 27.96
N ASP A 172 -16.42 -2.00 27.35
CA ASP A 172 -16.32 -0.58 27.72
C ASP A 172 -17.12 0.34 26.80
N TYR A 173 -17.22 0.02 25.51
CA TYR A 173 -17.84 0.86 24.46
C TYR A 173 -18.56 0.01 23.40
N PRO A 174 -19.55 -0.82 23.80
CA PRO A 174 -20.15 -1.83 22.88
C PRO A 174 -20.90 -1.24 21.68
N THR A 175 -21.21 0.04 21.69
CA THR A 175 -21.90 0.72 20.59
C THR A 175 -20.95 1.44 19.64
N THR A 176 -19.64 1.47 19.90
CA THR A 176 -18.69 2.20 19.05
C THR A 176 -18.50 1.50 17.72
N LEU A 177 -18.90 2.14 16.63
CA LEU A 177 -18.74 1.59 15.28
C LEU A 177 -17.49 2.15 14.59
N ILE A 178 -17.18 3.42 14.80
CA ILE A 178 -16.06 4.07 14.13
C ILE A 178 -15.25 4.92 15.11
N ILE A 179 -13.94 4.89 14.92
CA ILE A 179 -12.97 5.74 15.62
C ILE A 179 -12.38 6.66 14.56
N ILE A 180 -12.44 7.98 14.76
CA ILE A 180 -11.87 8.93 13.80
C ILE A 180 -10.76 9.74 14.46
N ASP A 181 -9.73 10.06 13.65
CA ASP A 181 -8.62 10.91 14.10
C ASP A 181 -8.02 11.66 12.93
N GLY A 182 -7.46 12.84 13.22
CA GLY A 182 -6.72 13.64 12.25
C GLY A 182 -5.24 13.25 12.24
N THR A 183 -4.67 13.15 11.05
CA THR A 183 -3.23 12.91 10.93
C THR A 183 -2.63 13.87 9.90
N GLU A 184 -1.37 14.20 10.10
CA GLU A 184 -0.66 15.17 9.26
C GLU A 184 0.42 14.48 8.41
N VAL A 185 0.49 14.91 7.15
CA VAL A 185 1.51 14.52 6.18
C VAL A 185 2.46 15.71 6.03
N LYS A 186 3.72 15.51 6.41
CA LYS A 186 4.74 16.56 6.34
C LYS A 186 5.13 16.84 4.89
N THR A 187 5.21 18.12 4.52
CA THR A 187 5.54 18.54 3.16
C THR A 187 6.71 19.52 3.16
N GLN A 188 7.39 19.61 2.01
CA GLN A 188 8.32 20.71 1.78
C GLN A 188 7.54 22.04 1.80
N THR A 189 8.17 23.06 2.35
CA THR A 189 7.59 24.40 2.38
C THR A 189 7.52 24.94 0.94
N PRO A 190 6.33 25.34 0.45
CA PRO A 190 6.22 25.95 -0.87
C PRO A 190 7.00 27.26 -0.97
N CYS A 191 7.45 27.61 -2.15
CA CYS A 191 8.16 28.90 -2.39
C CYS A 191 7.23 30.11 -2.28
N ALA A 192 5.94 29.96 -2.63
CA ALA A 192 4.97 31.06 -2.57
C ALA A 192 4.56 31.32 -1.11
N VAL A 193 4.74 32.55 -0.64
CA VAL A 193 4.48 32.99 0.74
C VAL A 193 3.01 32.74 1.13
N SER A 194 2.08 32.98 0.20
CA SER A 194 0.65 32.74 0.44
C SER A 194 0.33 31.27 0.71
N LEU A 195 1.04 30.34 0.06
CA LEU A 195 0.89 28.91 0.29
C LEU A 195 1.60 28.49 1.58
N GLN A 196 2.73 29.13 1.92
CA GLN A 196 3.44 28.82 3.17
C GLN A 196 2.53 28.99 4.40
N SER A 197 1.83 30.12 4.48
CA SER A 197 0.93 30.40 5.62
C SER A 197 -0.23 29.42 5.69
N GLN A 198 -0.74 28.96 4.54
CA GLN A 198 -1.85 28.00 4.49
C GLN A 198 -1.44 26.60 4.94
N VAL A 199 -0.25 26.13 4.54
CA VAL A 199 0.20 24.77 4.88
C VAL A 199 0.93 24.69 6.22
N TYR A 200 1.23 25.81 6.85
CA TYR A 200 1.94 25.82 8.14
C TYR A 200 1.03 25.36 9.26
N SER A 201 1.50 24.37 10.01
CA SER A 201 0.84 23.84 11.21
C SER A 201 1.59 24.38 12.44
N ASP A 202 0.94 25.20 13.23
CA ASP A 202 1.50 25.70 14.50
C ASP A 202 1.81 24.55 15.43
N TYR A 203 0.94 23.53 15.46
CA TYR A 203 1.09 22.34 16.31
C TYR A 203 2.36 21.55 15.99
N LYS A 204 2.70 21.42 14.70
CA LYS A 204 3.90 20.68 14.25
C LYS A 204 5.09 21.57 13.95
N SER A 205 4.92 22.89 13.99
CA SER A 205 5.96 23.90 13.63
C SER A 205 6.59 23.57 12.25
N SER A 206 5.76 23.15 11.30
CA SER A 206 6.23 22.73 9.98
C SER A 206 5.10 22.77 8.96
N SER A 207 5.47 22.76 7.67
CA SER A 207 4.50 22.68 6.57
C SER A 207 3.90 21.28 6.52
N THR A 208 2.57 21.19 6.65
CA THR A 208 1.84 19.91 6.65
C THR A 208 0.55 20.02 5.86
N LEU A 209 0.03 18.88 5.43
CA LEU A 209 -1.36 18.71 5.00
C LEU A 209 -2.02 17.74 5.98
N LYS A 210 -3.27 18.00 6.31
CA LYS A 210 -4.02 17.25 7.33
C LYS A 210 -5.12 16.43 6.66
N GLY A 211 -5.25 15.16 7.06
CA GLY A 211 -6.32 14.27 6.61
C GLY A 211 -7.03 13.64 7.79
N LEU A 212 -8.31 13.36 7.61
CA LEU A 212 -9.14 12.63 8.56
C LEU A 212 -9.22 11.16 8.14
N ILE A 213 -9.01 10.26 9.09
CA ILE A 213 -9.16 8.82 8.87
C ILE A 213 -10.14 8.25 9.89
N GLY A 214 -10.96 7.29 9.45
CA GLY A 214 -11.80 6.50 10.34
C GLY A 214 -11.50 5.02 10.21
N CYS A 215 -11.48 4.33 11.33
CA CYS A 215 -11.36 2.86 11.36
C CYS A 215 -12.39 2.26 12.32
N ASP A 216 -12.70 0.98 12.12
CA ASP A 216 -13.53 0.22 13.06
C ASP A 216 -12.71 -0.12 14.32
N PRO A 217 -13.34 -0.68 15.37
CA PRO A 217 -12.63 -1.14 16.56
C PRO A 217 -11.53 -2.19 16.30
N ASN A 218 -11.59 -2.92 15.18
CA ASN A 218 -10.55 -3.88 14.78
C ASN A 218 -9.39 -3.22 14.03
N GLY A 219 -9.52 -1.94 13.68
CA GLY A 219 -8.51 -1.20 12.95
C GLY A 219 -8.55 -1.42 11.44
N SER A 220 -9.74 -1.68 10.87
CA SER A 220 -9.96 -1.70 9.42
C SER A 220 -10.44 -0.32 8.95
N LEU A 221 -10.00 0.08 7.77
CA LEU A 221 -10.35 1.38 7.18
C LEU A 221 -11.86 1.48 6.93
N MET A 222 -12.49 2.56 7.41
CA MET A 222 -13.91 2.87 7.15
C MET A 222 -14.11 4.23 6.49
N PHE A 223 -13.17 5.16 6.70
CA PHE A 223 -13.30 6.51 6.15
C PHE A 223 -11.92 7.10 5.89
N VAL A 224 -11.78 7.82 4.79
CA VAL A 224 -10.58 8.60 4.47
C VAL A 224 -11.00 9.88 3.75
N SER A 225 -10.60 11.03 4.30
CA SER A 225 -10.83 12.33 3.66
C SER A 225 -9.74 12.63 2.64
N GLU A 226 -9.95 13.64 1.83
CA GLU A 226 -8.86 14.30 1.13
C GLU A 226 -7.94 15.00 2.15
N LEU A 227 -6.78 15.46 1.68
CA LEU A 227 -5.85 16.25 2.48
C LEU A 227 -6.17 17.73 2.34
N LEU A 228 -6.27 18.43 3.45
CA LEU A 228 -6.40 19.88 3.52
C LEU A 228 -5.12 20.53 4.08
N THR A 229 -5.05 21.82 4.01
CA THR A 229 -3.94 22.60 4.58
C THR A 229 -3.83 22.41 6.09
N GLY A 230 -2.60 22.35 6.61
CA GLY A 230 -2.33 21.97 8.00
C GLY A 230 -2.87 22.92 9.07
N SER A 231 -3.23 24.14 8.68
CA SER A 231 -3.82 25.15 9.57
C SER A 231 -5.27 24.85 9.97
N ILE A 232 -5.95 23.91 9.28
CA ILE A 232 -7.37 23.63 9.48
C ILE A 232 -7.60 22.82 10.77
N PHE A 233 -8.62 23.20 11.53
CA PHE A 233 -9.04 22.49 12.73
C PHE A 233 -9.82 21.20 12.41
N ASP A 234 -9.75 20.21 13.30
CA ASP A 234 -10.36 18.89 13.11
C ASP A 234 -11.88 18.96 12.87
N LYS A 235 -12.57 19.91 13.52
CA LYS A 235 -14.00 20.13 13.27
C LYS A 235 -14.28 20.54 11.83
N ALA A 236 -13.50 21.47 11.28
CA ALA A 236 -13.67 21.95 9.89
C ALA A 236 -13.42 20.83 8.89
N ILE A 237 -12.49 19.92 9.18
CA ILE A 237 -12.23 18.75 8.30
C ILE A 237 -13.45 17.82 8.26
N THR A 238 -14.08 17.53 9.42
CA THR A 238 -15.27 16.65 9.45
C THR A 238 -16.44 17.25 8.67
N GLU A 239 -16.60 18.59 8.71
CA GLU A 239 -17.65 19.30 7.97
C GLU A 239 -17.37 19.33 6.46
N GLN A 240 -16.13 19.68 6.07
CA GLN A 240 -15.79 19.91 4.66
C GLN A 240 -15.72 18.64 3.81
N PHE A 241 -15.38 17.49 4.41
CA PHE A 241 -15.20 16.25 3.64
C PHE A 241 -16.36 15.29 3.67
N GLY A 242 -17.55 15.80 4.00
CA GLY A 242 -18.77 15.01 3.89
C GLY A 242 -18.81 13.82 4.85
N PHE A 243 -18.07 13.86 5.97
CA PHE A 243 -18.13 12.78 6.95
C PHE A 243 -19.56 12.56 7.44
N TYR A 244 -20.27 13.65 7.74
CA TYR A 244 -21.66 13.55 8.21
C TYR A 244 -22.61 13.06 7.14
N ASP A 245 -22.35 13.34 5.87
CA ASP A 245 -23.18 12.84 4.76
C ASP A 245 -22.97 11.33 4.56
N VAL A 246 -21.75 10.85 4.71
CA VAL A 246 -21.48 9.40 4.75
C VAL A 246 -22.25 8.77 5.91
N ILE A 247 -22.21 9.34 7.12
CA ILE A 247 -22.94 8.82 8.29
C ILE A 247 -24.45 8.77 8.02
N LYS A 248 -25.03 9.83 7.42
CA LYS A 248 -26.47 9.86 7.06
C LYS A 248 -26.81 8.74 6.08
N SER A 249 -26.00 8.60 5.02
CA SER A 249 -26.21 7.54 4.01
C SER A 249 -26.10 6.15 4.65
N MET A 250 -25.15 5.94 5.56
CA MET A 250 -25.00 4.66 6.27
C MET A 250 -26.19 4.37 7.21
N LYS A 251 -26.79 5.41 7.80
CA LYS A 251 -28.03 5.27 8.58
C LYS A 251 -29.22 4.87 7.68
N GLU A 252 -29.34 5.53 6.54
CA GLU A 252 -30.43 5.25 5.57
C GLU A 252 -30.44 3.80 5.10
N ILE A 253 -29.26 3.19 4.93
CA ILE A 253 -29.14 1.79 4.49
C ILE A 253 -29.04 0.79 5.65
N GLY A 254 -29.17 1.25 6.90
CA GLY A 254 -29.19 0.38 8.09
C GLY A 254 -27.81 -0.09 8.60
N HIS A 255 -26.73 0.51 8.11
CA HIS A 255 -25.37 0.21 8.59
C HIS A 255 -25.02 0.96 9.88
N ILE A 256 -25.84 1.92 10.29
CA ILE A 256 -25.72 2.67 11.56
C ILE A 256 -27.11 2.82 12.14
N ASN A 257 -27.27 2.57 13.45
CA ASN A 257 -28.52 2.72 14.17
C ASN A 257 -28.42 3.89 15.14
N GLU A 258 -29.56 4.38 15.60
CA GLU A 258 -29.61 5.38 16.68
C GLU A 258 -28.94 4.83 17.95
N GLY A 259 -28.16 5.68 18.60
CA GLY A 259 -27.42 5.29 19.78
C GLY A 259 -26.06 4.63 19.53
N ASP A 260 -25.73 4.35 18.25
CA ASP A 260 -24.38 3.88 17.90
C ASP A 260 -23.34 4.97 18.15
N GLY A 261 -22.11 4.58 18.41
CA GLY A 261 -21.06 5.47 18.90
C GLY A 261 -19.97 5.81 17.87
N ILE A 262 -19.57 7.06 17.90
CA ILE A 262 -18.36 7.57 17.24
C ILE A 262 -17.34 7.88 18.33
N MET A 263 -16.09 7.38 18.20
CA MET A 263 -15.01 7.69 19.15
C MET A 263 -14.03 8.67 18.52
N VAL A 264 -13.67 9.73 19.28
CA VAL A 264 -12.78 10.79 18.79
C VAL A 264 -11.80 11.23 19.88
N ASP A 265 -10.77 11.99 19.48
CA ASP A 265 -9.91 12.66 20.45
C ASP A 265 -10.55 13.92 21.03
N LYS A 266 -10.02 14.37 22.13
CA LYS A 266 -10.41 15.57 22.90
C LYS A 266 -10.44 16.85 22.04
N GLY A 267 -9.62 16.93 21.01
CA GLY A 267 -9.58 18.06 20.08
C GLY A 267 -10.81 18.23 19.20
N PHE A 268 -11.61 17.17 19.05
CA PHE A 268 -12.78 17.20 18.16
C PHE A 268 -13.98 17.82 18.88
N SER A 269 -14.43 19.00 18.44
CA SER A 269 -15.60 19.70 18.96
C SER A 269 -16.80 19.46 18.07
N ILE A 270 -17.23 18.18 17.95
CA ILE A 270 -18.30 17.73 17.03
C ILE A 270 -19.55 17.17 17.78
N MET A 271 -19.65 17.42 19.07
CA MET A 271 -20.75 16.88 19.91
C MET A 271 -22.12 17.21 19.35
N ASN A 272 -22.36 18.50 19.03
CA ASN A 272 -23.67 18.96 18.56
C ASN A 272 -24.06 18.29 17.24
N GLU A 273 -23.10 18.10 16.34
CA GLU A 273 -23.32 17.51 15.02
C GLU A 273 -23.65 16.02 15.15
N VAL A 274 -22.95 15.31 16.02
CA VAL A 274 -23.18 13.88 16.30
C VAL A 274 -24.54 13.66 16.98
N GLU A 275 -24.90 14.52 17.95
CA GLU A 275 -26.20 14.47 18.64
C GLU A 275 -27.38 14.68 17.68
N LYS A 276 -27.26 15.61 16.71
CA LYS A 276 -28.26 15.82 15.64
C LYS A 276 -28.53 14.57 14.82
N LEU A 277 -27.53 13.67 14.74
CA LEU A 277 -27.63 12.39 14.03
C LEU A 277 -28.14 11.26 14.95
N SER A 278 -28.54 11.58 16.19
CA SER A 278 -28.96 10.59 17.21
C SER A 278 -27.89 9.55 17.52
N LEU A 279 -26.62 9.98 17.48
CA LEU A 279 -25.46 9.12 17.76
C LEU A 279 -24.78 9.53 19.06
N LYS A 280 -24.00 8.62 19.64
CA LYS A 280 -23.20 8.85 20.84
C LYS A 280 -21.78 9.29 20.47
N LEU A 281 -21.27 10.29 21.19
CA LEU A 281 -19.88 10.70 21.03
C LEU A 281 -19.05 10.20 22.23
N ASN A 282 -18.11 9.30 21.97
CA ASN A 282 -17.16 8.78 22.97
C ASN A 282 -15.88 9.63 22.92
N ILE A 283 -15.72 10.53 23.90
CA ILE A 283 -14.63 11.50 23.95
C ILE A 283 -14.01 11.52 25.36
N PRO A 284 -12.66 11.70 25.50
CA PRO A 284 -12.06 11.85 26.81
C PRO A 284 -12.60 13.09 27.53
N PRO A 285 -12.89 13.03 28.85
CA PRO A 285 -13.43 14.17 29.57
C PRO A 285 -12.45 15.37 29.53
N LYS A 286 -13.00 16.56 29.36
CA LYS A 286 -12.25 17.81 29.38
C LYS A 286 -11.90 18.17 30.83
N GLY A 287 -10.61 18.34 31.12
CA GLY A 287 -10.17 18.82 32.43
C GLY A 287 -10.61 20.27 32.68
N LYS A 288 -11.09 20.54 33.86
CA LYS A 288 -11.37 21.93 34.32
C LYS A 288 -10.04 22.60 34.64
N THR A 289 -9.84 23.78 34.12
CA THR A 289 -8.61 24.56 34.35
C THR A 289 -8.39 24.76 35.88
N GLY A 290 -7.24 24.34 36.36
CA GLY A 290 -6.85 24.54 37.78
C GLY A 290 -7.38 23.50 38.75
N LYS A 291 -8.09 22.45 38.31
CA LYS A 291 -8.57 21.37 39.21
C LYS A 291 -8.00 20.00 38.77
N GLN A 292 -7.56 19.23 39.76
CA GLN A 292 -7.20 17.83 39.55
C GLN A 292 -8.44 17.01 39.14
N PHE A 293 -8.27 16.09 38.24
CA PHE A 293 -9.33 15.14 37.85
C PHE A 293 -9.70 14.27 39.05
N ASN A 294 -10.97 14.02 39.23
CA ASN A 294 -11.41 13.03 40.21
C ASN A 294 -11.12 11.60 39.70
N MET A 295 -11.23 10.60 40.60
CA MET A 295 -10.92 9.20 40.26
C MET A 295 -11.75 8.67 39.08
N GLY A 296 -13.02 9.06 38.99
CA GLY A 296 -13.91 8.66 37.90
C GLY A 296 -13.49 9.26 36.54
N GLU A 297 -13.15 10.55 36.53
CA GLU A 297 -12.67 11.25 35.33
C GLU A 297 -11.34 10.66 34.83
N ASN A 298 -10.43 10.33 35.75
CA ASN A 298 -9.15 9.67 35.38
C ASN A 298 -9.39 8.28 34.80
N SER A 299 -10.27 7.48 35.40
CA SER A 299 -10.63 6.15 34.87
C SER A 299 -11.23 6.25 33.48
N CYS A 300 -12.14 7.20 33.27
CA CYS A 300 -12.74 7.42 31.95
C CYS A 300 -11.69 7.83 30.89
N ARG A 301 -10.79 8.75 31.26
CA ARG A 301 -9.68 9.17 30.37
C ARG A 301 -8.79 8.00 29.96
N GLU A 302 -8.40 7.19 30.93
CA GLU A 302 -7.57 6.01 30.68
C GLU A 302 -8.27 5.00 29.76
N LYS A 303 -9.58 4.78 29.96
CA LYS A 303 -10.36 3.88 29.10
C LYS A 303 -10.37 4.37 27.65
N VAL A 304 -10.75 5.62 27.40
CA VAL A 304 -10.78 6.17 26.04
C VAL A 304 -9.36 6.13 25.42
N ALA A 305 -8.34 6.53 26.17
CA ALA A 305 -6.95 6.51 25.70
C ALA A 305 -6.51 5.09 25.28
N ARG A 306 -6.83 4.08 26.10
CA ARG A 306 -6.50 2.67 25.78
C ARG A 306 -7.17 2.19 24.49
N HIS A 307 -8.41 2.61 24.25
CA HIS A 307 -9.15 2.20 23.04
C HIS A 307 -8.63 2.94 21.80
N ARG A 308 -8.24 4.21 21.95
CA ARG A 308 -7.67 5.00 20.85
C ARG A 308 -6.33 4.47 20.34
N VAL A 309 -5.63 3.65 21.11
CA VAL A 309 -4.40 2.97 20.64
C VAL A 309 -4.64 2.21 19.31
N HIS A 310 -5.86 1.71 19.09
CA HIS A 310 -6.23 1.05 17.84
C HIS A 310 -6.09 2.02 16.65
N MET A 311 -6.58 3.24 16.82
CA MET A 311 -6.47 4.28 15.78
C MET A 311 -5.01 4.71 15.56
N GLU A 312 -4.24 4.87 16.64
CA GLU A 312 -2.81 5.18 16.52
C GLU A 312 -2.04 4.08 15.76
N ARG A 313 -2.35 2.82 16.03
CA ARG A 313 -1.77 1.68 15.31
C ARG A 313 -2.17 1.71 13.84
N PHE A 314 -3.42 2.05 13.53
CA PHE A 314 -3.91 2.19 12.16
C PHE A 314 -3.15 3.32 11.44
N ILE A 315 -3.03 4.51 12.04
CA ILE A 315 -2.27 5.63 11.48
C ILE A 315 -0.80 5.21 11.24
N ASN A 316 -0.20 4.49 12.18
CA ASN A 316 1.17 3.99 12.03
C ASN A 316 1.28 3.00 10.85
N LYS A 317 0.25 2.19 10.62
CA LYS A 317 0.17 1.27 9.48
C LYS A 317 0.21 2.05 8.14
N VAL A 318 -0.56 3.14 8.04
CA VAL A 318 -0.54 4.05 6.88
C VAL A 318 0.86 4.71 6.75
N LYS A 319 1.43 5.17 7.86
CA LYS A 319 2.74 5.85 7.87
C LYS A 319 3.94 4.91 7.62
N GLN A 320 3.73 3.60 7.56
CA GLN A 320 4.76 2.70 7.05
C GLN A 320 5.04 2.93 5.56
N TYR A 321 4.14 3.60 4.85
CA TYR A 321 4.41 4.08 3.49
C TYR A 321 5.31 5.32 3.57
N LYS A 322 6.61 5.14 3.35
CA LYS A 322 7.64 6.17 3.52
C LYS A 322 7.45 7.39 2.62
N LEU A 323 6.72 7.22 1.53
CA LEU A 323 6.38 8.36 0.67
C LEU A 323 5.49 9.38 1.42
N LEU A 324 4.67 8.93 2.38
CA LEU A 324 3.82 9.79 3.23
C LEU A 324 4.47 10.18 4.56
N SER A 325 5.32 9.31 5.13
CA SER A 325 5.93 9.58 6.43
C SER A 325 7.19 10.45 6.33
N ASN A 326 7.82 10.48 5.15
CA ASN A 326 8.92 11.41 4.87
C ASN A 326 8.35 12.78 4.48
N CYS A 327 9.23 13.78 4.39
CA CYS A 327 8.84 15.11 3.90
C CYS A 327 8.52 15.02 2.39
N VAL A 328 7.25 15.19 2.04
CA VAL A 328 6.78 15.06 0.66
C VAL A 328 7.23 16.27 -0.15
N PRO A 329 7.91 16.08 -1.30
CA PRO A 329 8.33 17.21 -2.13
C PRO A 329 7.14 17.89 -2.82
N THR A 330 7.26 19.21 -3.03
CA THR A 330 6.21 20.02 -3.68
C THR A 330 5.85 19.50 -5.08
N SER A 331 6.79 18.85 -5.78
CA SER A 331 6.55 18.25 -7.09
C SER A 331 5.50 17.13 -7.09
N LEU A 332 5.14 16.60 -5.92
CA LEU A 332 4.11 15.55 -5.78
C LEU A 332 2.76 16.12 -5.30
N PHE A 333 2.64 17.42 -5.05
CA PHE A 333 1.40 18.02 -4.49
C PHE A 333 0.17 17.69 -5.33
N SER A 334 0.26 17.82 -6.66
CA SER A 334 -0.87 17.54 -7.57
C SER A 334 -1.38 16.11 -7.50
N ARG A 335 -0.58 15.19 -6.95
CA ARG A 335 -0.94 13.77 -6.84
C ARG A 335 -1.05 13.30 -5.39
N LEU A 336 -0.81 14.21 -4.43
CA LEU A 336 -0.68 13.81 -3.03
C LEU A 336 -1.98 13.24 -2.45
N ASN A 337 -3.13 13.77 -2.84
CA ASN A 337 -4.43 13.21 -2.46
C ASN A 337 -4.61 11.75 -2.97
N LYS A 338 -4.18 11.48 -4.21
CA LYS A 338 -4.22 10.11 -4.74
C LYS A 338 -3.28 9.18 -3.98
N ILE A 339 -2.04 9.62 -3.72
CA ILE A 339 -1.04 8.86 -2.93
C ILE A 339 -1.60 8.56 -1.54
N TRP A 340 -2.17 9.55 -0.88
CA TRP A 340 -2.77 9.44 0.45
C TRP A 340 -3.89 8.40 0.46
N SER A 341 -4.89 8.58 -0.40
CA SER A 341 -6.03 7.67 -0.50
C SER A 341 -5.57 6.22 -0.80
N VAL A 342 -4.67 6.05 -1.80
CA VAL A 342 -4.14 4.73 -2.17
C VAL A 342 -3.42 4.07 -0.98
N CYS A 343 -2.57 4.81 -0.26
CA CYS A 343 -1.85 4.25 0.89
C CYS A 343 -2.80 3.84 2.02
N CYS A 344 -3.88 4.62 2.24
CA CYS A 344 -4.91 4.26 3.23
C CYS A 344 -5.63 2.97 2.81
N HIS A 345 -6.09 2.87 1.56
CA HIS A 345 -6.80 1.68 1.06
C HIS A 345 -5.89 0.44 1.01
N LEU A 346 -4.60 0.60 0.72
CA LEU A 346 -3.65 -0.53 0.71
C LEU A 346 -3.52 -1.18 2.09
N THR A 347 -3.91 -0.50 3.18
CA THR A 347 -3.92 -1.13 4.52
C THR A 347 -4.92 -2.29 4.61
N LEU A 348 -5.95 -2.32 3.76
CA LEU A 348 -6.92 -3.42 3.66
C LEU A 348 -6.24 -4.73 3.23
N PHE A 349 -5.14 -4.63 2.48
CA PHE A 349 -4.36 -5.78 2.00
C PHE A 349 -3.19 -6.12 2.93
N GLN A 350 -3.08 -5.45 4.09
CA GLN A 350 -2.06 -5.76 5.11
C GLN A 350 -2.67 -6.69 6.18
N ASP A 351 -1.82 -7.24 7.03
CA ASP A 351 -2.28 -8.08 8.13
C ASP A 351 -3.18 -7.29 9.08
N ALA A 352 -4.15 -7.96 9.67
CA ALA A 352 -5.02 -7.38 10.69
C ALA A 352 -4.16 -6.81 11.85
N LEU A 353 -4.64 -5.75 12.49
CA LEU A 353 -3.94 -5.13 13.62
C LEU A 353 -4.02 -6.01 14.87
N PHE A 354 -5.06 -6.82 14.94
CA PHE A 354 -5.31 -7.74 16.06
C PHE A 354 -5.60 -9.14 15.53
N LYS A 355 -5.13 -10.15 16.24
CA LYS A 355 -5.42 -11.57 15.99
C LYS A 355 -6.44 -12.06 17.01
#